data_14eda03a2911c4015538edec910c3666
#
_entry.id   14eda03a2911c4015538edec910c3666
#
_cell.length_a   1.000
_cell.length_b   1.000
_cell.length_c   1.000
_cell.angle_alpha   90.00
_cell.angle_beta   90.00
_cell.angle_gamma   90.00
#
_symmetry.space_group_name_H-M   'P 1'
#
loop_
_entity.id
_entity.type
_entity.pdbx_description
1 polymer ?
#
loop_
_entity_poly.entity_id
_entity_poly.type
_entity_poly.pdbx_seq_one_letter_code
_entity_poly.pdbx_strand_id
1 'polypeptide(L)'
;MTSQERHEARYQRRRAARRARQEARCAALGSLEEVFSYHTMFKYGRKCCNGVRWKQSTQNFERHLFSHTAKQRRLILAKRWRPKKYVHFTVCERGKIRGIDAPHITDRQIHKVISKEVLEPLYDPSMIYDNGASRIGKGLHWQIKRIKQQLARHYRKYGRAGGVLLLDLKKFFPYAPHSIIYQRHQRYILNPDFRRIADLSLIHISEPTRHSLIS
;
A
#
# COMPACT_ATOMS: atom_id res chain seq x y z
N MET A 1 -34.00 -26.61 12.41
CA MET A 1 -32.70 -26.06 11.92
C MET A 1 -31.55 -26.94 12.38
N THR A 2 -30.89 -27.59 11.47
CA THR A 2 -29.73 -28.47 11.75
C THR A 2 -28.51 -27.64 12.20
N SER A 3 -27.50 -28.33 12.74
CA SER A 3 -26.23 -27.64 13.12
C SER A 3 -25.56 -27.00 11.92
N GLN A 4 -25.60 -27.63 10.74
CA GLN A 4 -25.05 -27.10 9.49
C GLN A 4 -25.80 -25.86 9.02
N GLU A 5 -27.12 -25.86 9.04
CA GLU A 5 -27.95 -24.70 8.67
C GLU A 5 -27.65 -23.47 9.58
N ARG A 6 -27.48 -23.70 10.89
CA ARG A 6 -27.10 -22.65 11.84
C ARG A 6 -25.69 -22.12 11.57
N HIS A 7 -24.74 -22.97 11.19
CA HIS A 7 -23.40 -22.58 10.84
C HIS A 7 -23.41 -21.73 9.57
N GLU A 8 -24.10 -22.18 8.52
CA GLU A 8 -24.20 -21.45 7.25
C GLU A 8 -24.90 -20.10 7.44
N ALA A 9 -26.00 -20.03 8.17
CA ALA A 9 -26.71 -18.80 8.47
C ALA A 9 -25.81 -17.79 9.23
N ARG A 10 -24.97 -18.26 10.16
CA ARG A 10 -23.98 -17.43 10.85
C ARG A 10 -22.88 -16.95 9.90
N TYR A 11 -22.41 -17.83 9.02
CA TYR A 11 -21.41 -17.47 8.01
C TYR A 11 -21.93 -16.38 7.06
N GLN A 12 -23.13 -16.54 6.53
CA GLN A 12 -23.75 -15.57 5.61
C GLN A 12 -24.00 -14.22 6.29
N ARG A 13 -24.49 -14.20 7.52
CA ARG A 13 -24.65 -12.96 8.31
C ARG A 13 -23.32 -12.24 8.50
N ARG A 14 -22.25 -12.95 8.86
CA ARG A 14 -20.91 -12.37 9.01
C ARG A 14 -20.35 -11.87 7.69
N ARG A 15 -20.63 -12.56 6.60
CA ARG A 15 -20.22 -12.16 5.24
C ARG A 15 -20.93 -10.88 4.83
N ALA A 16 -22.24 -10.80 5.00
CA ALA A 16 -23.06 -9.63 4.71
C ALA A 16 -22.62 -8.42 5.55
N ALA A 17 -22.41 -8.59 6.86
CA ALA A 17 -21.94 -7.53 7.73
C ALA A 17 -20.55 -7.00 7.35
N ARG A 18 -19.63 -7.89 6.91
CA ARG A 18 -18.32 -7.46 6.41
C ARG A 18 -18.43 -6.67 5.12
N ARG A 19 -19.33 -7.09 4.21
CA ARG A 19 -19.57 -6.39 2.95
C ARG A 19 -20.18 -5.02 3.20
N ALA A 20 -21.20 -4.91 4.02
CA ALA A 20 -21.82 -3.64 4.39
C ALA A 20 -20.82 -2.64 5.01
N ARG A 21 -19.93 -3.13 5.89
CA ARG A 21 -18.84 -2.30 6.44
C ARG A 21 -17.86 -1.84 5.38
N GLN A 22 -17.56 -2.64 4.37
CA GLN A 22 -16.68 -2.26 3.28
C GLN A 22 -17.34 -1.23 2.37
N GLU A 23 -18.62 -1.42 2.05
CA GLU A 23 -19.44 -0.48 1.29
C GLU A 23 -19.49 0.90 1.97
N ALA A 24 -19.76 0.91 3.29
CA ALA A 24 -19.77 2.14 4.08
C ALA A 24 -18.41 2.86 4.07
N ARG A 25 -17.29 2.13 4.15
CA ARG A 25 -15.95 2.72 4.05
C ARG A 25 -15.67 3.29 2.66
N CYS A 26 -16.08 2.58 1.61
CA CYS A 26 -15.92 3.08 0.24
C CYS A 26 -16.75 4.36 0.01
N ALA A 27 -17.97 4.41 0.55
CA ALA A 27 -18.82 5.60 0.48
C ALA A 27 -18.20 6.79 1.26
N ALA A 28 -17.54 6.54 2.37
CA ALA A 28 -16.90 7.57 3.20
C ALA A 28 -15.64 8.19 2.57
N LEU A 29 -15.08 7.62 1.48
CA LEU A 29 -13.89 8.18 0.83
C LEU A 29 -14.17 9.49 0.09
N GLY A 30 -15.41 9.78 -0.23
CA GLY A 30 -15.79 10.91 -1.08
C GLY A 30 -15.55 10.66 -2.57
N SER A 31 -15.65 11.75 -3.33
CA SER A 31 -15.47 11.72 -4.79
C SER A 31 -13.98 11.71 -5.19
N LEU A 32 -13.74 11.38 -6.47
CA LEU A 32 -12.40 11.47 -7.06
C LEU A 32 -11.82 12.90 -6.96
N GLU A 33 -12.69 13.91 -7.12
CA GLU A 33 -12.31 15.33 -7.07
C GLU A 33 -11.89 15.75 -5.67
N GLU A 34 -12.56 15.25 -4.63
CA GLU A 34 -12.26 15.53 -3.22
C GLU A 34 -10.94 14.87 -2.80
N VAL A 35 -10.75 13.58 -3.09
CA VAL A 35 -9.54 12.85 -2.77
C VAL A 35 -8.33 13.46 -3.47
N PHE A 36 -8.45 13.82 -4.75
CA PHE A 36 -7.42 14.49 -5.52
C PHE A 36 -7.61 16.01 -5.56
N SER A 37 -8.09 16.62 -4.48
CA SER A 37 -8.14 18.06 -4.34
C SER A 37 -6.74 18.68 -4.41
N TYR A 38 -6.65 19.95 -4.82
CA TYR A 38 -5.38 20.68 -4.83
C TYR A 38 -4.68 20.66 -3.47
N HIS A 39 -5.45 20.83 -2.39
CA HIS A 39 -4.94 20.78 -1.03
C HIS A 39 -4.27 19.43 -0.72
N THR A 40 -4.98 18.33 -0.96
CA THR A 40 -4.50 16.97 -0.70
C THR A 40 -3.25 16.68 -1.54
N MET A 41 -3.31 16.95 -2.83
CA MET A 41 -2.18 16.71 -3.73
C MET A 41 -0.96 17.55 -3.36
N PHE A 42 -1.14 18.83 -3.03
CA PHE A 42 -0.05 19.70 -2.61
C PHE A 42 0.60 19.23 -1.31
N LYS A 43 -0.23 18.89 -0.31
CA LYS A 43 0.22 18.30 0.96
C LYS A 43 1.12 17.07 0.75
N TYR A 44 0.72 16.14 -0.11
CA TYR A 44 1.50 14.94 -0.38
C TYR A 44 2.67 15.17 -1.34
N GLY A 45 2.56 16.12 -2.24
CA GLY A 45 3.69 16.58 -3.06
C GLY A 45 4.84 17.10 -2.20
N ARG A 46 4.57 17.98 -1.24
CA ARG A 46 5.57 18.44 -0.26
C ARG A 46 6.16 17.29 0.57
N LYS A 47 5.31 16.35 1.02
CA LYS A 47 5.79 15.16 1.74
C LYS A 47 6.70 14.26 0.91
N CYS A 48 6.59 14.26 -0.43
CA CYS A 48 7.50 13.53 -1.31
C CYS A 48 8.90 14.13 -1.35
N CYS A 49 9.05 15.41 -1.02
CA CYS A 49 10.34 16.10 -1.00
C CYS A 49 11.11 15.88 0.31
N ASN A 50 10.45 15.40 1.38
CA ASN A 50 11.09 15.24 2.67
C ASN A 50 12.23 14.21 2.62
N GLY A 51 13.41 14.59 3.18
CA GLY A 51 14.60 13.77 3.24
C GLY A 51 15.37 13.63 1.92
N VAL A 52 14.88 14.25 0.82
CA VAL A 52 15.51 14.15 -0.51
C VAL A 52 15.64 15.50 -1.23
N ARG A 53 15.49 16.63 -0.50
CA ARG A 53 15.62 17.99 -1.06
C ARG A 53 16.99 18.32 -1.62
N TRP A 54 18.01 17.56 -1.24
CA TRP A 54 19.36 17.69 -1.80
C TRP A 54 19.47 17.22 -3.27
N LYS A 55 18.49 16.45 -3.77
CA LYS A 55 18.47 15.98 -5.17
C LYS A 55 17.92 17.05 -6.09
N GLN A 56 18.64 17.33 -7.20
CA GLN A 56 18.22 18.29 -8.22
C GLN A 56 16.81 18.02 -8.76
N SER A 57 16.48 16.74 -8.99
CA SER A 57 15.13 16.33 -9.44
C SER A 57 14.02 16.70 -8.46
N THR A 58 14.31 16.65 -7.15
CA THR A 58 13.36 17.03 -6.10
C THR A 58 13.22 18.55 -6.02
N GLN A 59 14.32 19.29 -6.13
CA GLN A 59 14.31 20.76 -6.15
C GLN A 59 13.52 21.29 -7.36
N ASN A 60 13.73 20.70 -8.53
CA ASN A 60 12.95 21.00 -9.73
C ASN A 60 11.46 20.70 -9.55
N PHE A 61 11.13 19.57 -8.95
CA PHE A 61 9.74 19.21 -8.65
C PHE A 61 9.13 20.21 -7.64
N GLU A 62 9.83 20.55 -6.57
CA GLU A 62 9.34 21.46 -5.53
C GLU A 62 9.15 22.90 -6.07
N ARG A 63 10.06 23.37 -6.94
CA ARG A 63 9.94 24.67 -7.63
C ARG A 63 8.68 24.75 -8.50
N HIS A 64 8.34 23.68 -9.18
CA HIS A 64 7.19 23.60 -10.09
C HIS A 64 6.01 22.81 -9.51
N LEU A 65 5.95 22.66 -8.17
CA LEU A 65 4.98 21.79 -7.51
C LEU A 65 3.55 22.14 -7.88
N PHE A 66 3.21 23.43 -7.97
CA PHE A 66 1.85 23.85 -8.30
C PHE A 66 1.44 23.43 -9.72
N SER A 67 2.27 23.74 -10.72
CA SER A 67 1.99 23.38 -12.12
C SER A 67 1.99 21.86 -12.33
N HIS A 68 2.90 21.12 -11.68
CA HIS A 68 2.86 19.65 -11.68
C HIS A 68 1.58 19.11 -11.07
N THR A 69 1.16 19.65 -9.93
CA THR A 69 -0.08 19.25 -9.25
C THR A 69 -1.31 19.51 -10.14
N ALA A 70 -1.40 20.70 -10.75
CA ALA A 70 -2.50 21.05 -11.64
C ALA A 70 -2.58 20.11 -12.86
N LYS A 71 -1.42 19.83 -13.49
CA LYS A 71 -1.32 18.90 -14.62
C LYS A 71 -1.74 17.48 -14.22
N GLN A 72 -1.23 16.96 -13.12
CA GLN A 72 -1.54 15.60 -12.66
C GLN A 72 -3.02 15.48 -12.30
N ARG A 73 -3.58 16.45 -11.56
CA ARG A 73 -4.99 16.47 -11.22
C ARG A 73 -5.89 16.43 -12.47
N ARG A 74 -5.60 17.28 -13.45
CA ARG A 74 -6.35 17.30 -14.72
C ARG A 74 -6.31 15.95 -15.42
N LEU A 75 -5.14 15.27 -15.47
CA LEU A 75 -5.01 13.95 -16.07
C LEU A 75 -5.78 12.86 -15.30
N ILE A 76 -5.82 12.94 -13.98
CA ILE A 76 -6.57 12.01 -13.12
C ILE A 76 -8.06 12.16 -13.34
N LEU A 77 -8.59 13.39 -13.28
CA LEU A 77 -10.01 13.66 -13.46
C LEU A 77 -10.48 13.32 -14.87
N ALA A 78 -9.63 13.57 -15.88
CA ALA A 78 -9.89 13.15 -17.26
C ALA A 78 -9.68 11.63 -17.49
N LYS A 79 -9.37 10.84 -16.46
CA LYS A 79 -9.08 9.39 -16.54
C LYS A 79 -7.93 9.03 -17.51
N ARG A 80 -7.05 10.00 -17.79
CA ARG A 80 -5.92 9.87 -18.74
C ARG A 80 -4.56 9.71 -18.07
N TRP A 81 -4.52 9.75 -16.74
CA TRP A 81 -3.26 9.57 -16.03
C TRP A 81 -2.67 8.18 -16.32
N ARG A 82 -1.37 8.17 -16.58
CA ARG A 82 -0.52 6.98 -16.72
C ARG A 82 0.79 7.26 -15.98
N PRO A 83 1.32 6.29 -15.24
CA PRO A 83 2.61 6.44 -14.60
C PRO A 83 3.74 6.50 -15.64
N LYS A 84 4.81 7.20 -15.31
CA LYS A 84 6.03 7.31 -16.11
C LYS A 84 6.91 6.08 -15.92
N LYS A 85 7.88 5.90 -16.82
CA LYS A 85 8.92 4.88 -16.66
C LYS A 85 9.69 5.06 -15.36
N TYR A 86 10.16 3.96 -14.80
CA TYR A 86 11.02 3.96 -13.61
C TYR A 86 12.37 4.58 -13.89
N VAL A 87 12.97 5.11 -12.82
CA VAL A 87 14.37 5.49 -12.78
C VAL A 87 15.12 4.35 -12.10
N HIS A 88 16.00 3.69 -12.86
CA HIS A 88 16.84 2.62 -12.36
C HIS A 88 18.15 3.20 -11.82
N PHE A 89 18.55 2.80 -10.63
CA PHE A 89 19.85 3.12 -10.06
C PHE A 89 20.29 2.06 -9.06
N THR A 90 21.60 2.00 -8.81
CA THR A 90 22.16 1.09 -7.83
C THR A 90 22.51 1.83 -6.53
N VAL A 91 22.27 1.16 -5.42
CA VAL A 91 22.68 1.64 -4.08
C VAL A 91 23.57 0.61 -3.45
N CYS A 92 24.71 1.05 -2.92
CA CYS A 92 25.56 0.23 -2.07
C CYS A 92 25.21 0.51 -0.61
N GLU A 93 24.68 -0.49 0.08
CA GLU A 93 24.30 -0.41 1.49
C GLU A 93 25.00 -1.54 2.26
N ARG A 94 25.87 -1.17 3.19
CA ARG A 94 26.64 -2.13 4.01
C ARG A 94 27.36 -3.20 3.17
N GLY A 95 28.01 -2.78 2.09
CA GLY A 95 28.74 -3.67 1.18
C GLY A 95 27.87 -4.50 0.22
N LYS A 96 26.55 -4.35 0.25
CA LYS A 96 25.64 -5.01 -0.71
C LYS A 96 25.17 -4.05 -1.77
N ILE A 97 25.41 -4.40 -3.01
CA ILE A 97 24.88 -3.64 -4.17
C ILE A 97 23.45 -4.08 -4.44
N ARG A 98 22.53 -3.11 -4.50
CA ARG A 98 21.11 -3.35 -4.80
C ARG A 98 20.68 -2.48 -5.96
N GLY A 99 20.09 -3.09 -6.99
CA GLY A 99 19.36 -2.37 -8.03
C GLY A 99 18.02 -1.88 -7.46
N ILE A 100 17.71 -0.62 -7.67
CA ILE A 100 16.46 0.00 -7.21
C ILE A 100 15.75 0.62 -8.40
N ASP A 101 14.47 0.28 -8.51
CA ASP A 101 13.52 0.86 -9.45
C ASP A 101 12.64 1.85 -8.70
N ALA A 102 12.84 3.14 -8.96
CA ALA A 102 12.10 4.19 -8.29
C ALA A 102 11.10 4.88 -9.21
N PRO A 103 9.84 5.05 -8.80
CA PRO A 103 8.89 5.83 -9.57
C PRO A 103 9.33 7.30 -9.64
N HIS A 104 9.02 7.94 -10.77
CA HIS A 104 9.26 9.36 -10.93
C HIS A 104 8.59 10.17 -9.82
N ILE A 105 9.19 11.28 -9.38
CA ILE A 105 8.70 12.04 -8.21
C ILE A 105 7.26 12.55 -8.39
N THR A 106 6.84 12.88 -9.61
CA THR A 106 5.45 13.26 -9.92
C THR A 106 4.47 12.12 -9.68
N ASP A 107 4.87 10.88 -9.97
CA ASP A 107 4.02 9.70 -9.77
C ASP A 107 4.01 9.29 -8.30
N ARG A 108 5.12 9.48 -7.59
CA ARG A 108 5.18 9.31 -6.12
C ARG A 108 4.15 10.19 -5.40
N GLN A 109 3.85 11.38 -5.91
CA GLN A 109 2.76 12.22 -5.39
C GLN A 109 1.42 11.50 -5.47
N ILE A 110 1.09 10.94 -6.64
CA ILE A 110 -0.17 10.22 -6.87
C ILE A 110 -0.22 8.94 -6.03
N HIS A 111 0.87 8.14 -6.04
CA HIS A 111 0.97 6.94 -5.21
C HIS A 111 0.76 7.25 -3.73
N LYS A 112 1.25 8.39 -3.26
CA LYS A 112 1.09 8.79 -1.86
C LYS A 112 -0.34 9.22 -1.53
N VAL A 113 -1.02 9.92 -2.45
CA VAL A 113 -2.44 10.27 -2.32
C VAL A 113 -3.28 9.00 -2.27
N ILE A 114 -3.18 8.13 -3.29
CA ILE A 114 -4.00 6.92 -3.35
C ILE A 114 -3.74 5.99 -2.15
N SER A 115 -2.47 5.87 -1.72
CA SER A 115 -2.12 5.05 -0.56
C SER A 115 -2.75 5.57 0.72
N LYS A 116 -2.65 6.87 0.99
CA LYS A 116 -3.05 7.46 2.26
C LYS A 116 -4.54 7.76 2.37
N GLU A 117 -5.15 8.23 1.28
CA GLU A 117 -6.54 8.66 1.29
C GLU A 117 -7.50 7.53 0.87
N VAL A 118 -7.02 6.49 0.20
CA VAL A 118 -7.88 5.39 -0.29
C VAL A 118 -7.46 4.04 0.25
N LEU A 119 -6.20 3.60 0.01
CA LEU A 119 -5.82 2.23 0.36
C LEU A 119 -5.75 2.01 1.87
N GLU A 120 -5.13 2.90 2.63
CA GLU A 120 -5.04 2.75 4.09
C GLU A 120 -6.43 2.69 4.76
N PRO A 121 -7.39 3.61 4.50
CA PRO A 121 -8.72 3.53 5.10
C PRO A 121 -9.48 2.24 4.74
N LEU A 122 -9.29 1.71 3.53
CA LEU A 122 -9.98 0.51 3.07
C LEU A 122 -9.37 -0.79 3.58
N TYR A 123 -8.03 -0.87 3.65
CA TYR A 123 -7.32 -2.11 3.98
C TYR A 123 -6.96 -2.25 5.46
N ASP A 124 -6.59 -1.14 6.13
CA ASP A 124 -6.11 -1.14 7.51
C ASP A 124 -7.04 -1.88 8.49
N PRO A 125 -8.38 -1.69 8.43
CA PRO A 125 -9.30 -2.38 9.32
C PRO A 125 -9.40 -3.90 9.07
N SER A 126 -8.92 -4.39 7.92
CA SER A 126 -8.92 -5.82 7.56
C SER A 126 -7.59 -6.52 7.89
N MET A 127 -6.56 -5.76 8.22
CA MET A 127 -5.26 -6.32 8.57
C MET A 127 -5.26 -6.94 9.95
N ILE A 128 -4.45 -7.97 10.14
CA ILE A 128 -4.27 -8.59 11.46
C ILE A 128 -3.72 -7.55 12.45
N TYR A 129 -4.14 -7.65 13.71
CA TYR A 129 -3.78 -6.68 14.74
C TYR A 129 -2.27 -6.52 14.88
N ASP A 130 -1.52 -7.62 14.87
CA ASP A 130 -0.07 -7.64 15.08
C ASP A 130 0.76 -7.30 13.81
N ASN A 131 0.11 -6.96 12.69
CA ASN A 131 0.82 -6.37 11.57
C ASN A 131 1.29 -4.95 11.92
N GLY A 132 2.60 -4.77 12.03
CA GLY A 132 3.22 -3.48 12.36
C GLY A 132 3.92 -2.81 11.16
N ALA A 133 3.93 -3.46 9.98
CA ALA A 133 4.59 -2.90 8.80
C ALA A 133 3.78 -1.72 8.23
N SER A 134 4.44 -0.58 8.04
CA SER A 134 3.89 0.62 7.40
C SER A 134 2.60 1.18 8.01
N ARG A 135 2.26 0.81 9.24
CA ARG A 135 1.07 1.30 9.96
C ARG A 135 1.40 2.42 10.93
N ILE A 136 0.55 3.44 10.98
CA ILE A 136 0.69 4.56 11.92
C ILE A 136 0.57 4.03 13.37
N GLY A 137 1.52 4.44 14.22
CA GLY A 137 1.56 4.01 15.63
C GLY A 137 2.05 2.58 15.87
N LYS A 138 2.40 1.81 14.82
CA LYS A 138 2.84 0.41 14.91
C LYS A 138 4.23 0.19 14.29
N GLY A 139 5.20 1.03 14.64
CA GLY A 139 6.59 0.87 14.19
C GLY A 139 7.36 -0.22 14.94
N LEU A 140 8.68 -0.29 14.71
CA LEU A 140 9.57 -1.30 15.26
C LEU A 140 9.46 -1.45 16.79
N HIS A 141 9.44 -0.35 17.53
CA HIS A 141 9.33 -0.38 18.99
C HIS A 141 8.00 -1.00 19.46
N TRP A 142 6.90 -0.70 18.77
CA TRP A 142 5.62 -1.34 19.06
C TRP A 142 5.66 -2.85 18.82
N GLN A 143 6.27 -3.30 17.70
CA GLN A 143 6.42 -4.72 17.38
C GLN A 143 7.27 -5.45 18.43
N ILE A 144 8.40 -4.87 18.84
CA ILE A 144 9.25 -5.44 19.90
C ILE A 144 8.46 -5.59 21.21
N LYS A 145 7.69 -4.56 21.61
CA LYS A 145 6.83 -4.63 22.80
C LYS A 145 5.80 -5.76 22.68
N ARG A 146 5.17 -5.90 21.51
CA ARG A 146 4.18 -6.98 21.26
C ARG A 146 4.81 -8.36 21.34
N ILE A 147 5.96 -8.58 20.72
CA ILE A 147 6.68 -9.85 20.78
C ILE A 147 7.04 -10.19 22.24
N LYS A 148 7.59 -9.24 22.99
CA LYS A 148 7.89 -9.44 24.42
C LYS A 148 6.65 -9.85 25.21
N GLN A 149 5.51 -9.21 24.98
CA GLN A 149 4.24 -9.56 25.64
C GLN A 149 3.76 -10.98 25.27
N GLN A 150 3.87 -11.36 24.02
CA GLN A 150 3.46 -12.69 23.55
C GLN A 150 4.38 -13.78 24.12
N LEU A 151 5.69 -13.56 24.11
CA LEU A 151 6.67 -14.48 24.71
C LEU A 151 6.45 -14.63 26.22
N ALA A 152 6.24 -13.54 26.94
CA ALA A 152 5.96 -13.60 28.37
C ALA A 152 4.65 -14.35 28.69
N ARG A 153 3.60 -14.18 27.84
CA ARG A 153 2.35 -14.93 27.96
C ARG A 153 2.57 -16.42 27.70
N HIS A 154 3.32 -16.77 26.66
CA HIS A 154 3.66 -18.15 26.33
C HIS A 154 4.46 -18.80 27.48
N TYR A 155 5.49 -18.12 27.96
CA TYR A 155 6.34 -18.62 29.05
C TYR A 155 5.54 -18.88 30.34
N ARG A 156 4.63 -17.99 30.72
CA ARG A 156 3.75 -18.19 31.89
C ARG A 156 2.84 -19.41 31.75
N LYS A 157 2.45 -19.76 30.54
CA LYS A 157 1.51 -20.89 30.29
C LYS A 157 2.24 -22.20 30.08
N TYR A 158 3.38 -22.20 29.41
CA TYR A 158 4.06 -23.41 28.93
C TYR A 158 5.52 -23.52 29.40
N GLY A 159 6.00 -22.59 30.18
CA GLY A 159 7.40 -22.56 30.61
C GLY A 159 8.37 -22.39 29.43
N ARG A 160 9.42 -23.19 29.41
CA ARG A 160 10.43 -23.19 28.34
C ARG A 160 10.06 -24.08 27.15
N ALA A 161 8.91 -24.76 27.21
CA ALA A 161 8.46 -25.61 26.09
C ALA A 161 8.03 -24.76 24.90
N GLY A 162 8.50 -25.08 23.69
CA GLY A 162 8.16 -24.40 22.46
C GLY A 162 9.33 -23.73 21.77
N GLY A 163 9.05 -23.03 20.69
CA GLY A 163 10.07 -22.34 19.87
C GLY A 163 9.49 -21.14 19.13
N VAL A 164 10.38 -20.36 18.52
CA VAL A 164 10.03 -19.23 17.66
C VAL A 164 10.36 -19.58 16.22
N LEU A 165 9.36 -19.56 15.35
CA LEU A 165 9.54 -19.74 13.91
C LEU A 165 9.69 -18.37 13.24
N LEU A 166 10.82 -18.14 12.59
CA LEU A 166 11.10 -16.97 11.78
C LEU A 166 10.89 -17.33 10.31
N LEU A 167 10.00 -16.59 9.63
CA LEU A 167 9.73 -16.76 8.20
C LEU A 167 10.05 -15.46 7.47
N ASP A 168 10.76 -15.58 6.34
CA ASP A 168 11.03 -14.49 5.42
C ASP A 168 10.80 -14.93 3.99
N LEU A 169 10.18 -14.06 3.18
CA LEU A 169 9.90 -14.33 1.78
C LEU A 169 11.00 -13.73 0.89
N LYS A 170 11.84 -14.59 0.34
CA LYS A 170 12.90 -14.18 -0.59
C LYS A 170 12.32 -13.45 -1.79
N LYS A 171 12.84 -12.23 -2.05
CA LYS A 171 12.45 -11.40 -3.19
C LYS A 171 10.92 -11.21 -3.31
N PHE A 172 10.23 -10.96 -2.19
CA PHE A 172 8.76 -10.84 -2.15
C PHE A 172 8.20 -9.91 -3.23
N PHE A 173 8.71 -8.68 -3.34
CA PHE A 173 8.18 -7.69 -4.27
C PHE A 173 8.27 -8.08 -5.74
N PRO A 174 9.42 -8.57 -6.28
CA PRO A 174 9.50 -9.02 -7.66
C PRO A 174 8.62 -10.24 -7.99
N TYR A 175 8.31 -11.08 -7.00
CA TYR A 175 7.54 -12.31 -7.21
C TYR A 175 6.08 -12.24 -6.74
N ALA A 176 5.64 -11.09 -6.21
CA ALA A 176 4.25 -10.93 -5.79
C ALA A 176 3.31 -11.04 -7.01
N PRO A 177 2.37 -12.01 -7.06
CA PRO A 177 1.50 -12.18 -8.20
C PRO A 177 0.51 -11.00 -8.30
N HIS A 178 0.60 -10.22 -9.38
CA HIS A 178 -0.31 -9.08 -9.61
C HIS A 178 -1.78 -9.51 -9.64
N SER A 179 -2.07 -10.71 -10.16
CA SER A 179 -3.43 -11.25 -10.19
C SER A 179 -4.09 -11.28 -8.82
N ILE A 180 -3.35 -11.69 -7.78
CA ILE A 180 -3.85 -11.70 -6.40
C ILE A 180 -4.12 -10.28 -5.91
N ILE A 181 -3.25 -9.32 -6.25
CA ILE A 181 -3.41 -7.93 -5.83
C ILE A 181 -4.62 -7.32 -6.54
N TYR A 182 -4.81 -7.54 -7.85
CA TYR A 182 -5.99 -7.12 -8.59
C TYR A 182 -7.29 -7.69 -8.02
N GLN A 183 -7.33 -8.98 -7.68
CA GLN A 183 -8.48 -9.58 -7.01
C GLN A 183 -8.78 -8.91 -5.66
N ARG A 184 -7.74 -8.55 -4.90
CA ARG A 184 -7.90 -7.79 -3.65
C ARG A 184 -8.43 -6.38 -3.91
N HIS A 185 -7.91 -5.67 -4.92
CA HIS A 185 -8.43 -4.37 -5.31
C HIS A 185 -9.91 -4.44 -5.72
N GLN A 186 -10.31 -5.42 -6.52
CA GLN A 186 -11.71 -5.63 -6.89
C GLN A 186 -12.61 -5.83 -5.65
N ARG A 187 -12.11 -6.54 -4.66
CA ARG A 187 -12.85 -6.82 -3.43
C ARG A 187 -12.95 -5.63 -2.49
N TYR A 188 -11.89 -4.83 -2.37
CA TYR A 188 -11.81 -3.78 -1.35
C TYR A 188 -12.05 -2.38 -1.89
N ILE A 189 -11.79 -2.11 -3.17
CA ILE A 189 -11.97 -0.80 -3.80
C ILE A 189 -13.18 -0.90 -4.73
N LEU A 190 -14.36 -0.54 -4.22
CA LEU A 190 -15.61 -0.67 -5.00
C LEU A 190 -15.71 0.43 -6.06
N ASN A 191 -15.20 1.64 -5.80
CA ASN A 191 -15.17 2.72 -6.77
C ASN A 191 -14.19 2.38 -7.93
N PRO A 192 -14.67 2.31 -9.19
CA PRO A 192 -13.85 1.91 -10.33
C PRO A 192 -12.73 2.91 -10.66
N ASP A 193 -12.93 4.19 -10.38
CA ASP A 193 -11.94 5.23 -10.66
C ASP A 193 -10.73 5.12 -9.70
N PHE A 194 -10.98 4.93 -8.41
CA PHE A 194 -9.90 4.66 -7.45
C PHE A 194 -9.20 3.35 -7.72
N ARG A 195 -9.95 2.29 -8.05
CA ARG A 195 -9.38 0.99 -8.40
C ARG A 195 -8.46 1.09 -9.61
N ARG A 196 -8.89 1.79 -10.67
CA ARG A 196 -8.05 2.02 -11.86
C ARG A 196 -6.73 2.71 -11.52
N ILE A 197 -6.73 3.73 -10.66
CA ILE A 197 -5.50 4.42 -10.25
C ILE A 197 -4.62 3.50 -9.40
N ALA A 198 -5.22 2.74 -8.49
CA ALA A 198 -4.50 1.77 -7.67
C ALA A 198 -3.85 0.68 -8.54
N ASP A 199 -4.57 0.12 -9.51
CA ASP A 199 -4.09 -0.90 -10.43
C ASP A 199 -2.94 -0.37 -11.31
N LEU A 200 -3.08 0.84 -11.85
CA LEU A 200 -2.01 1.50 -12.59
C LEU A 200 -0.77 1.77 -11.73
N SER A 201 -0.96 2.04 -10.46
CA SER A 201 0.16 2.23 -9.52
C SER A 201 0.92 0.93 -9.26
N LEU A 202 0.26 -0.23 -9.37
CA LEU A 202 0.87 -1.55 -9.16
C LEU A 202 1.71 -2.04 -10.33
N ILE A 203 1.33 -1.73 -11.57
CA ILE A 203 2.04 -2.18 -12.79
C ILE A 203 3.54 -1.88 -12.68
N HIS A 204 3.88 -0.88 -11.89
CA HIS A 204 5.24 -0.44 -11.68
C HIS A 204 5.96 -1.01 -10.45
N ILE A 205 5.30 -1.76 -9.56
CA ILE A 205 5.96 -2.20 -8.31
C ILE A 205 6.65 -3.56 -8.48
N SER A 206 6.30 -4.34 -9.50
CA SER A 206 6.75 -5.72 -9.58
C SER A 206 6.68 -6.35 -10.98
N GLU A 207 7.01 -5.64 -12.06
CA GLU A 207 7.33 -6.39 -13.28
C GLU A 207 8.76 -6.94 -13.13
N PRO A 208 8.93 -8.28 -13.04
CA PRO A 208 10.23 -8.86 -13.35
C PRO A 208 10.49 -8.47 -14.82
N THR A 209 11.60 -7.78 -15.06
CA THR A 209 12.09 -7.53 -16.40
C THR A 209 11.99 -8.84 -17.18
N ARG A 210 11.13 -8.90 -18.20
CA ARG A 210 10.96 -10.03 -19.12
C ARG A 210 12.25 -10.41 -19.88
N HIS A 211 13.39 -9.82 -19.51
CA HIS A 211 14.67 -9.98 -20.21
C HIS A 211 15.60 -11.04 -19.62
N SER A 212 15.19 -11.84 -18.64
CA SER A 212 16.06 -12.90 -18.10
C SER A 212 15.65 -14.33 -18.50
N LEU A 213 14.81 -14.50 -19.53
CA LEU A 213 14.41 -15.82 -20.03
C LEU A 213 14.81 -16.07 -21.50
N ILE A 214 15.82 -15.37 -21.98
CA ILE A 214 16.47 -15.72 -23.25
C ILE A 214 17.98 -15.78 -22.98
N SER A 215 18.42 -16.92 -22.51
CA SER A 215 19.77 -17.44 -22.63
C SER A 215 19.68 -18.95 -22.55
#